data_65f43a3d9a07e6436a759c0488e037bc
#
_entry.id   65f43a3d9a07e6436a759c0488e037bc
#
_cell.length_a   1.000
_cell.length_b   1.000
_cell.length_c   1.000
_cell.angle_alpha   90.00
_cell.angle_beta   90.00
_cell.angle_gamma   90.00
#
_symmetry.space_group_name_H-M   'P 1'
#
loop_
_entity.id
_entity.type
_entity.pdbx_description
1 polymer ?
#
loop_
_entity_poly.entity_id
_entity_poly.type
_entity_poly.pdbx_seq_one_letter_code
_entity_poly.pdbx_strand_id
1 'polypeptide(L)'
;QVLQGGGIVAQVAGQQVLVGNRYLLDQYHVPVTKQMERDMEELASAGNSLVLVDVNGQLELALGLKDEIRAGVKEDLAALKKLGVKNLLLLSGDNQKTVDLVAEELDLTEAYGQLLPEDKAEFVKKRQAAGEIVAFVGDGINDSPSLARADIGIAMGSGTDVAIETSNVVL
;
A
#
# COMPACT_ATOMS: atom_id res chain seq x y z
N GLN A 1 -13.74 20.16 0.69
CA GLN A 1 -13.11 19.83 1.98
C GLN A 1 -12.51 18.44 1.92
N VAL A 2 -11.32 18.26 2.46
CA VAL A 2 -10.67 16.96 2.59
C VAL A 2 -10.87 16.46 4.02
N LEU A 3 -11.35 15.23 4.18
CA LEU A 3 -11.38 14.51 5.45
C LEU A 3 -10.21 13.56 5.48
N GLN A 4 -9.25 13.84 6.36
CA GLN A 4 -8.04 13.02 6.48
C GLN A 4 -8.40 11.56 6.82
N GLY A 5 -7.85 10.62 6.07
CA GLY A 5 -8.17 9.18 6.20
C GLY A 5 -9.54 8.76 5.69
N GLY A 6 -10.38 9.66 5.19
CA GLY A 6 -11.74 9.38 4.71
C GLY A 6 -11.92 9.63 3.21
N GLY A 7 -11.53 10.81 2.75
CA GLY A 7 -11.77 11.20 1.36
C GLY A 7 -12.08 12.68 1.18
N ILE A 8 -12.88 12.99 0.18
CA ILE A 8 -13.19 14.37 -0.25
C ILE A 8 -14.68 14.60 -0.20
N VAL A 9 -15.07 15.78 0.29
CA VAL A 9 -16.44 16.31 0.25
C VAL A 9 -16.43 17.56 -0.62
N ALA A 10 -17.29 17.59 -1.64
CA ALA A 10 -17.37 18.68 -2.59
C ALA A 10 -18.83 19.08 -2.88
N GLN A 11 -19.01 20.31 -3.34
CA GLN A 11 -20.26 20.76 -3.97
C GLN A 11 -20.03 20.84 -5.48
N VAL A 12 -20.79 20.07 -6.24
CA VAL A 12 -20.69 20.01 -7.70
C VAL A 12 -22.07 20.27 -8.29
N ALA A 13 -22.22 21.33 -9.05
CA ALA A 13 -23.51 21.73 -9.65
C ALA A 13 -24.69 21.79 -8.64
N GLY A 14 -24.43 22.25 -7.42
CA GLY A 14 -25.43 22.36 -6.36
C GLY A 14 -25.74 21.08 -5.61
N GLN A 15 -25.05 19.97 -5.94
CA GLN A 15 -25.16 18.68 -5.27
C GLN A 15 -23.96 18.46 -4.35
N GLN A 16 -24.19 17.89 -3.16
CA GLN A 16 -23.11 17.40 -2.32
C GLN A 16 -22.61 16.07 -2.88
N VAL A 17 -21.31 15.98 -3.07
CA VAL A 17 -20.64 14.77 -3.55
C VAL A 17 -19.59 14.34 -2.54
N LEU A 18 -19.64 13.09 -2.12
CA LEU A 18 -18.62 12.46 -1.30
C LEU A 18 -17.85 11.48 -2.18
N VAL A 19 -16.51 11.51 -2.10
CA VAL A 19 -15.64 10.54 -2.77
C VAL A 19 -14.61 10.05 -1.76
N GLY A 20 -14.66 8.79 -1.39
CA GLY A 20 -13.75 8.25 -0.37
C GLY A 20 -14.04 6.81 0.02
N ASN A 21 -13.63 6.43 1.21
CA ASN A 21 -13.79 5.09 1.75
C ASN A 21 -15.05 4.94 2.63
N ARG A 22 -15.26 3.75 3.19
CA ARG A 22 -16.40 3.45 4.06
C ARG A 22 -16.49 4.40 5.26
N TYR A 23 -15.35 4.78 5.85
CA TYR A 23 -15.31 5.71 6.98
C TYR A 23 -15.95 7.07 6.64
N LEU A 24 -15.73 7.59 5.41
CA LEU A 24 -16.36 8.82 4.96
C LEU A 24 -17.90 8.68 4.90
N LEU A 25 -18.41 7.58 4.35
CA LEU A 25 -19.86 7.34 4.28
C LEU A 25 -20.49 7.25 5.66
N ASP A 26 -19.82 6.57 6.60
CA ASP A 26 -20.30 6.43 7.99
C ASP A 26 -20.33 7.78 8.72
N GLN A 27 -19.34 8.66 8.50
CA GLN A 27 -19.31 10.01 9.06
C GLN A 27 -20.47 10.90 8.55
N TYR A 28 -20.91 10.68 7.31
CA TYR A 28 -22.02 11.43 6.70
C TYR A 28 -23.34 10.67 6.76
N HIS A 29 -23.39 9.55 7.48
CA HIS A 29 -24.60 8.73 7.68
C HIS A 29 -25.26 8.30 6.36
N VAL A 30 -24.44 8.02 5.33
CA VAL A 30 -24.95 7.56 4.03
C VAL A 30 -25.50 6.13 4.18
N PRO A 31 -26.78 5.89 3.85
CA PRO A 31 -27.36 4.57 3.96
C PRO A 31 -26.76 3.62 2.92
N VAL A 32 -26.34 2.45 3.36
CA VAL A 32 -25.85 1.39 2.47
C VAL A 32 -26.78 0.19 2.57
N THR A 33 -27.29 -0.25 1.44
CA THR A 33 -28.17 -1.41 1.36
C THR A 33 -27.38 -2.72 1.54
N LYS A 34 -28.07 -3.80 1.94
CA LYS A 34 -27.44 -5.14 2.05
C LYS A 34 -26.83 -5.63 0.71
N GLN A 35 -27.42 -5.22 -0.42
CA GLN A 35 -26.87 -5.56 -1.72
C GLN A 35 -25.57 -4.81 -1.99
N MET A 36 -25.53 -3.49 -1.77
CA MET A 36 -24.32 -2.68 -1.90
C MET A 36 -23.20 -3.18 -0.98
N GLU A 37 -23.54 -3.61 0.26
CA GLU A 37 -22.54 -4.21 1.15
C GLU A 37 -21.91 -5.47 0.57
N ARG A 38 -22.71 -6.36 0.00
CA ARG A 38 -22.20 -7.58 -0.66
C ARG A 38 -21.29 -7.25 -1.84
N ASP A 39 -21.72 -6.30 -2.68
CA ASP A 39 -20.95 -5.90 -3.87
C ASP A 39 -19.59 -5.27 -3.46
N MET A 40 -19.59 -4.46 -2.39
CA MET A 40 -18.35 -3.91 -1.82
C MET A 40 -17.47 -5.00 -1.19
N GLU A 41 -18.05 -5.97 -0.49
CA GLU A 41 -17.32 -7.11 0.07
C GLU A 41 -16.71 -7.99 -1.01
N GLU A 42 -17.42 -8.19 -2.13
CA GLU A 42 -16.90 -8.92 -3.28
C GLU A 42 -15.68 -8.21 -3.89
N LEU A 43 -15.80 -6.90 -4.17
CA LEU A 43 -14.70 -6.08 -4.65
C LEU A 43 -13.49 -6.10 -3.69
N ALA A 44 -13.72 -5.91 -2.40
CA ALA A 44 -12.66 -5.93 -1.39
C ALA A 44 -12.00 -7.33 -1.27
N SER A 45 -12.79 -8.40 -1.41
CA SER A 45 -12.29 -9.77 -1.34
C SER A 45 -11.38 -10.13 -2.52
N ALA A 46 -11.54 -9.45 -3.65
CA ALA A 46 -10.66 -9.56 -4.80
C ALA A 46 -9.33 -8.77 -4.65
N GLY A 47 -9.07 -8.19 -3.47
CA GLY A 47 -7.86 -7.42 -3.17
C GLY A 47 -7.89 -5.97 -3.64
N ASN A 48 -9.09 -5.44 -3.92
CA ASN A 48 -9.23 -4.04 -4.33
C ASN A 48 -9.33 -3.10 -3.12
N SER A 49 -8.74 -1.92 -3.25
CA SER A 49 -9.05 -0.76 -2.43
C SER A 49 -10.34 -0.14 -2.92
N LEU A 50 -11.29 0.12 -2.01
CA LEU A 50 -12.59 0.66 -2.39
C LEU A 50 -12.58 2.18 -2.42
N VAL A 51 -13.09 2.74 -3.51
CA VAL A 51 -13.49 4.16 -3.60
C VAL A 51 -14.99 4.22 -3.84
N LEU A 52 -15.68 4.90 -2.93
CA LEU A 52 -17.13 5.02 -2.91
C LEU A 52 -17.52 6.45 -3.29
N VAL A 53 -18.53 6.59 -4.12
CA VAL A 53 -19.06 7.89 -4.55
C VAL A 53 -20.51 8.00 -4.12
N ASP A 54 -20.78 9.00 -3.30
CA ASP A 54 -22.12 9.38 -2.87
C ASP A 54 -22.52 10.70 -3.49
N VAL A 55 -23.80 10.84 -3.80
CA VAL A 55 -24.41 12.09 -4.26
C VAL A 55 -25.67 12.37 -3.42
N ASN A 56 -25.66 13.46 -2.68
CA ASN A 56 -26.79 13.91 -1.84
C ASN A 56 -27.30 12.84 -0.85
N GLY A 57 -26.40 12.05 -0.26
CA GLY A 57 -26.75 11.01 0.72
C GLY A 57 -27.19 9.68 0.09
N GLN A 58 -26.92 9.48 -1.20
CA GLN A 58 -27.16 8.23 -1.90
C GLN A 58 -25.86 7.69 -2.49
N LEU A 59 -25.49 6.47 -2.14
CA LEU A 59 -24.34 5.78 -2.72
C LEU A 59 -24.63 5.40 -4.18
N GLU A 60 -23.96 6.08 -5.10
CA GLU A 60 -24.17 5.94 -6.55
C GLU A 60 -23.17 4.97 -7.19
N LEU A 61 -21.95 4.86 -6.65
CA LEU A 61 -20.90 4.09 -7.27
C LEU A 61 -19.93 3.52 -6.23
N ALA A 62 -19.56 2.26 -6.41
CA ALA A 62 -18.43 1.63 -5.74
C ALA A 62 -17.40 1.19 -6.78
N LEU A 63 -16.18 1.67 -6.64
CA LEU A 63 -15.04 1.34 -7.50
C LEU A 63 -14.05 0.50 -6.71
N GLY A 64 -13.63 -0.62 -7.28
CA GLY A 64 -12.48 -1.37 -6.82
C GLY A 64 -11.22 -0.89 -7.55
N LEU A 65 -10.26 -0.34 -6.84
CA LEU A 65 -8.95 0.00 -7.37
C LEU A 65 -7.97 -1.09 -6.98
N LYS A 66 -7.25 -1.61 -7.95
CA LYS A 66 -6.18 -2.58 -7.72
C LYS A 66 -4.93 -2.11 -8.44
N ASP A 67 -3.83 -2.03 -7.71
CA ASP A 67 -2.54 -1.80 -8.31
C ASP A 67 -2.11 -3.08 -9.04
N GLU A 68 -1.70 -2.93 -10.29
CA GLU A 68 -1.15 -4.04 -11.06
C GLU A 68 0.36 -4.16 -10.79
N ILE A 69 0.80 -5.39 -10.57
CA ILE A 69 2.23 -5.69 -10.51
C ILE A 69 2.82 -5.48 -11.90
N ARG A 70 3.91 -4.72 -11.98
CA ARG A 70 4.60 -4.46 -13.24
C ARG A 70 5.04 -5.76 -13.89
N ALA A 71 4.93 -5.84 -15.23
CA ALA A 71 5.42 -6.98 -15.99
C ALA A 71 6.92 -7.21 -15.73
N GLY A 72 7.33 -8.46 -15.58
CA GLY A 72 8.73 -8.86 -15.36
C GLY A 72 9.20 -8.90 -13.90
N VAL A 73 8.46 -8.31 -12.96
CA VAL A 73 8.88 -8.25 -11.55
C VAL A 73 9.09 -9.66 -10.96
N LYS A 74 8.22 -10.60 -11.26
CA LYS A 74 8.34 -11.97 -10.75
C LYS A 74 9.62 -12.65 -11.25
N GLU A 75 9.95 -12.45 -12.50
CA GLU A 75 11.17 -12.95 -13.16
C GLU A 75 12.42 -12.31 -12.54
N ASP A 76 12.39 -11.00 -12.29
CA ASP A 76 13.49 -10.26 -11.67
C ASP A 76 13.73 -10.73 -10.23
N LEU A 77 12.67 -10.92 -9.45
CA LEU A 77 12.76 -11.47 -8.09
C LEU A 77 13.31 -12.90 -8.10
N ALA A 78 12.89 -13.73 -9.06
CA ALA A 78 13.46 -15.07 -9.23
C ALA A 78 14.95 -15.03 -9.60
N ALA A 79 15.38 -14.04 -10.39
CA ALA A 79 16.79 -13.83 -10.72
C ALA A 79 17.59 -13.44 -9.46
N LEU A 80 17.06 -12.59 -8.59
CA LEU A 80 17.69 -12.24 -7.31
C LEU A 80 17.90 -13.48 -6.42
N LYS A 81 16.91 -14.37 -6.33
CA LYS A 81 17.06 -15.66 -5.61
C LYS A 81 18.20 -16.50 -6.19
N LYS A 82 18.34 -16.58 -7.52
CA LYS A 82 19.43 -17.29 -8.19
C LYS A 82 20.80 -16.67 -7.94
N LEU A 83 20.86 -15.34 -7.72
CA LEU A 83 22.09 -14.63 -7.36
C LEU A 83 22.45 -14.74 -5.88
N GLY A 84 21.66 -15.47 -5.06
CA GLY A 84 21.97 -15.77 -3.68
C GLY A 84 21.18 -14.94 -2.65
N VAL A 85 20.21 -14.12 -3.08
CA VAL A 85 19.27 -13.49 -2.14
C VAL A 85 18.40 -14.58 -1.52
N LYS A 86 18.54 -14.78 -0.20
CA LYS A 86 17.88 -15.87 0.52
C LYS A 86 16.41 -15.57 0.80
N ASN A 87 16.13 -14.35 1.22
CA ASN A 87 14.81 -13.93 1.65
C ASN A 87 14.37 -12.69 0.85
N LEU A 88 13.18 -12.75 0.27
CA LEU A 88 12.50 -11.62 -0.37
C LEU A 88 11.26 -11.29 0.45
N LEU A 89 11.18 -10.07 0.95
CA LEU A 89 10.16 -9.66 1.89
C LEU A 89 9.40 -8.44 1.37
N LEU A 90 8.10 -8.38 1.67
CA LEU A 90 7.26 -7.21 1.44
C LEU A 90 6.86 -6.58 2.78
N LEU A 91 7.15 -5.29 2.96
CA LEU A 91 6.74 -4.51 4.12
C LEU A 91 5.84 -3.37 3.64
N SER A 92 4.56 -3.43 3.97
CA SER A 92 3.55 -2.47 3.48
C SER A 92 2.71 -1.87 4.61
N GLY A 93 2.22 -0.65 4.40
CA GLY A 93 1.17 -0.04 5.22
C GLY A 93 -0.24 -0.54 4.89
N ASP A 94 -0.41 -1.27 3.78
CA ASP A 94 -1.69 -1.80 3.34
C ASP A 94 -2.21 -2.89 4.27
N ASN A 95 -3.49 -3.24 4.11
CA ASN A 95 -4.04 -4.34 4.90
C ASN A 95 -3.35 -5.67 4.58
N GLN A 96 -3.23 -6.55 5.59
CA GLN A 96 -2.49 -7.81 5.49
C GLN A 96 -3.01 -8.68 4.35
N LYS A 97 -4.33 -8.73 4.11
CA LYS A 97 -4.92 -9.56 3.06
C LYS A 97 -4.48 -9.15 1.64
N THR A 98 -4.37 -7.85 1.38
CA THR A 98 -3.84 -7.33 0.10
C THR A 98 -2.36 -7.70 -0.04
N VAL A 99 -1.60 -7.56 1.04
CA VAL A 99 -0.17 -7.88 1.08
C VAL A 99 0.07 -9.38 0.85
N ASP A 100 -0.75 -10.24 1.42
CA ASP A 100 -0.67 -11.70 1.23
C ASP A 100 -0.91 -12.09 -0.24
N LEU A 101 -1.90 -11.48 -0.90
CA LEU A 101 -2.17 -11.72 -2.32
C LEU A 101 -0.98 -11.34 -3.22
N VAL A 102 -0.36 -10.19 -2.95
CA VAL A 102 0.84 -9.75 -3.69
C VAL A 102 2.02 -10.70 -3.43
N ALA A 103 2.20 -11.13 -2.19
CA ALA A 103 3.27 -12.03 -1.80
C ALA A 103 3.14 -13.41 -2.48
N GLU A 104 1.93 -13.93 -2.55
CA GLU A 104 1.64 -15.20 -3.25
C GLU A 104 1.91 -15.07 -4.75
N GLU A 105 1.44 -13.99 -5.40
CA GLU A 105 1.64 -13.74 -6.82
C GLU A 105 3.12 -13.63 -7.18
N LEU A 106 3.93 -12.97 -6.33
CA LEU A 106 5.36 -12.73 -6.53
C LEU A 106 6.27 -13.82 -5.95
N ASP A 107 5.72 -14.86 -5.33
CA ASP A 107 6.49 -15.93 -4.68
C ASP A 107 7.50 -15.37 -3.65
N LEU A 108 7.04 -14.45 -2.79
CA LEU A 108 7.86 -13.86 -1.74
C LEU A 108 8.03 -14.81 -0.56
N THR A 109 9.13 -14.62 0.19
CA THR A 109 9.43 -15.47 1.35
C THR A 109 8.54 -15.12 2.54
N GLU A 110 8.32 -13.82 2.77
CA GLU A 110 7.52 -13.29 3.87
C GLU A 110 6.87 -11.96 3.44
N ALA A 111 5.74 -11.62 4.06
CA ALA A 111 5.03 -10.38 3.79
C ALA A 111 4.29 -9.86 5.03
N TYR A 112 4.40 -8.57 5.29
CA TYR A 112 3.85 -7.92 6.47
C TYR A 112 3.10 -6.66 6.07
N GLY A 113 1.83 -6.61 6.41
CA GLY A 113 0.93 -5.48 6.19
C GLY A 113 0.72 -4.64 7.45
N GLN A 114 -0.01 -3.54 7.32
CA GLN A 114 -0.40 -2.63 8.39
C GLN A 114 0.77 -2.04 9.18
N LEU A 115 1.94 -1.92 8.54
CA LEU A 115 3.16 -1.41 9.16
C LEU A 115 3.20 0.13 9.09
N LEU A 116 3.56 0.74 10.20
CA LEU A 116 3.98 2.14 10.25
C LEU A 116 5.44 2.28 9.78
N PRO A 117 5.89 3.49 9.41
CA PRO A 117 7.28 3.72 9.01
C PRO A 117 8.31 3.24 10.04
N GLU A 118 8.03 3.44 11.32
CA GLU A 118 8.88 3.02 12.43
C GLU A 118 8.95 1.49 12.55
N ASP A 119 7.84 0.78 12.28
CA ASP A 119 7.79 -0.67 12.33
C ASP A 119 8.69 -1.28 11.23
N LYS A 120 8.68 -0.69 10.03
CA LYS A 120 9.56 -1.11 8.93
C LYS A 120 11.05 -0.95 9.31
N ALA A 121 11.42 0.18 9.90
CA ALA A 121 12.80 0.44 10.35
C ALA A 121 13.23 -0.50 11.48
N GLU A 122 12.34 -0.81 12.42
CA GLU A 122 12.61 -1.77 13.49
C GLU A 122 12.72 -3.20 12.94
N PHE A 123 11.96 -3.52 11.89
CA PHE A 123 12.07 -4.81 11.19
C PHE A 123 13.46 -4.98 10.57
N VAL A 124 13.97 -3.96 9.86
CA VAL A 124 15.34 -3.95 9.33
C VAL A 124 16.36 -4.21 10.43
N LYS A 125 16.23 -3.48 11.55
CA LYS A 125 17.12 -3.63 12.71
C LYS A 125 17.13 -5.06 13.29
N LYS A 126 15.96 -5.68 13.40
CA LYS A 126 15.84 -7.05 13.90
C LYS A 126 16.56 -8.06 13.01
N ARG A 127 16.44 -7.91 11.69
CA ARG A 127 17.12 -8.75 10.72
C ARG A 127 18.64 -8.58 10.78
N GLN A 128 19.12 -7.35 10.86
CA GLN A 128 20.54 -7.05 11.06
C GLN A 128 21.09 -7.65 12.37
N ALA A 129 20.32 -7.55 13.46
CA ALA A 129 20.71 -8.15 14.74
C ALA A 129 20.78 -9.69 14.69
N ALA A 130 20.05 -10.32 13.78
CA ALA A 130 20.13 -11.74 13.48
C ALA A 130 21.32 -12.11 12.56
N GLY A 131 22.14 -11.13 12.17
CA GLY A 131 23.32 -11.34 11.31
C GLY A 131 23.00 -11.34 9.81
N GLU A 132 21.81 -10.88 9.41
CA GLU A 132 21.44 -10.75 8.00
C GLU A 132 21.96 -9.42 7.44
N ILE A 133 22.38 -9.41 6.18
CA ILE A 133 22.65 -8.19 5.40
C ILE A 133 21.34 -7.83 4.70
N VAL A 134 20.85 -6.63 4.97
CA VAL A 134 19.54 -6.16 4.51
C VAL A 134 19.69 -5.10 3.42
N ALA A 135 19.18 -5.38 2.22
CA ALA A 135 18.90 -4.37 1.21
C ALA A 135 17.43 -3.95 1.33
N PHE A 136 17.16 -2.66 1.44
CA PHE A 136 15.82 -2.11 1.51
C PHE A 136 15.54 -1.25 0.27
N VAL A 137 14.43 -1.52 -0.40
CA VAL A 137 13.99 -0.77 -1.59
C VAL A 137 12.73 0.02 -1.24
N GLY A 138 12.71 1.30 -1.51
CA GLY A 138 11.56 2.17 -1.24
C GLY A 138 11.54 3.43 -2.11
N ASP A 139 10.40 4.11 -2.16
CA ASP A 139 10.17 5.29 -3.01
C ASP A 139 9.63 6.51 -2.26
N GLY A 140 9.21 6.34 -1.02
CA GLY A 140 8.48 7.36 -0.26
C GLY A 140 9.24 7.94 0.93
N ILE A 141 8.74 9.09 1.43
CA ILE A 141 9.20 9.72 2.68
C ILE A 141 9.06 8.72 3.85
N ASN A 142 8.00 7.92 3.85
CA ASN A 142 7.72 6.93 4.87
C ASN A 142 8.75 5.80 4.93
N ASP A 143 9.51 5.59 3.87
CA ASP A 143 10.54 4.56 3.79
C ASP A 143 11.93 5.06 4.17
N SER A 144 12.11 6.39 4.27
CA SER A 144 13.41 7.02 4.57
C SER A 144 14.09 6.48 5.83
N PRO A 145 13.40 6.24 6.97
CA PRO A 145 14.02 5.65 8.15
C PRO A 145 14.57 4.23 7.89
N SER A 146 13.88 3.45 7.07
CA SER A 146 14.28 2.10 6.70
C SER A 146 15.42 2.09 5.68
N LEU A 147 15.38 2.99 4.68
CA LEU A 147 16.45 3.20 3.71
C LEU A 147 17.77 3.58 4.38
N ALA A 148 17.72 4.57 5.28
CA ALA A 148 18.89 5.02 6.03
C ALA A 148 19.46 3.95 6.97
N ARG A 149 18.64 3.03 7.44
CA ARG A 149 19.03 2.00 8.40
C ARG A 149 19.57 0.73 7.75
N ALA A 150 19.09 0.38 6.57
CA ALA A 150 19.50 -0.81 5.86
C ALA A 150 21.02 -0.80 5.56
N ASP A 151 21.62 -1.97 5.39
CA ASP A 151 23.02 -2.09 4.95
C ASP A 151 23.16 -1.53 3.51
N ILE A 152 22.11 -1.69 2.70
CA ILE A 152 22.01 -1.10 1.37
C ILE A 152 20.60 -0.51 1.22
N GLY A 153 20.48 0.82 1.24
CA GLY A 153 19.26 1.54 0.91
C GLY A 153 19.18 1.83 -0.59
N ILE A 154 18.11 1.45 -1.23
CA ILE A 154 17.88 1.62 -2.67
C ILE A 154 16.62 2.45 -2.86
N ALA A 155 16.74 3.68 -3.37
CA ALA A 155 15.59 4.52 -3.71
C ALA A 155 15.21 4.36 -5.18
N MET A 156 13.91 4.33 -5.43
CA MET A 156 13.40 4.42 -6.80
C MET A 156 13.59 5.84 -7.33
N GLY A 157 14.04 6.01 -8.59
CA GLY A 157 14.29 7.33 -9.18
C GLY A 157 13.03 8.21 -9.32
N SER A 158 11.85 7.62 -9.26
CA SER A 158 10.58 8.32 -9.15
C SER A 158 10.18 8.66 -7.70
N GLY A 159 11.02 8.31 -6.72
CA GLY A 159 10.76 8.52 -5.32
C GLY A 159 10.91 9.99 -4.89
N THR A 160 10.64 10.24 -3.61
CA THR A 160 10.78 11.59 -3.03
C THR A 160 12.25 11.96 -2.86
N ASP A 161 12.55 13.27 -2.89
CA ASP A 161 13.91 13.79 -2.68
C ASP A 161 14.51 13.26 -1.36
N VAL A 162 13.71 13.15 -0.30
CA VAL A 162 14.14 12.62 1.00
C VAL A 162 14.54 11.14 0.91
N ALA A 163 13.79 10.31 0.18
CA ALA A 163 14.15 8.92 -0.03
C ALA A 163 15.46 8.79 -0.84
N ILE A 164 15.62 9.63 -1.86
CA ILE A 164 16.84 9.69 -2.68
C ILE A 164 18.04 10.09 -1.84
N GLU A 165 17.94 11.12 -1.01
CA GLU A 165 19.03 11.61 -0.15
C GLU A 165 19.44 10.61 0.94
N THR A 166 18.52 9.76 1.40
CA THR A 166 18.78 8.77 2.46
C THR A 166 19.24 7.41 1.94
N SER A 167 19.26 7.21 0.63
CA SER A 167 19.63 5.94 -0.01
C SER A 167 21.11 5.88 -0.40
N ASN A 168 21.64 4.65 -0.54
CA ASN A 168 22.99 4.39 -1.07
C ASN A 168 22.99 4.28 -2.60
N VAL A 169 21.86 3.87 -3.17
CA VAL A 169 21.67 3.64 -4.60
C VAL A 169 20.34 4.25 -5.04
N VAL A 170 20.31 4.86 -6.22
CA VAL A 170 19.10 5.37 -6.86
C VAL A 170 18.96 4.65 -8.20
N LEU A 171 17.75 4.07 -8.47
CA LEU A 171 17.42 3.35 -9.71
C LEU A 171 16.56 4.20 -10.64
#